data_326a3ad75c5fde2f830c5d53ad19952b
#
_entry.id   326a3ad75c5fde2f830c5d53ad19952b
#
_cell.length_a   1.000
_cell.length_b   1.000
_cell.length_c   1.000
_cell.angle_alpha   90.00
_cell.angle_beta   90.00
_cell.angle_gamma   90.00
#
_symmetry.space_group_name_H-M   'P 1'
#
loop_
_entity.id
_entity.type
_entity.pdbx_description
1 polymer ?
#
loop_
_entity_poly.entity_id
_entity_poly.type
_entity_poly.pdbx_seq_one_letter_code
_entity_poly.pdbx_strand_id
1 'polypeptide(L)'
;MLVYVIRVFMLLLLLSPLATVFAALNPDMETPMIVINLPSRTLELYSNNNLIKVYPIAIGKPSTPSPLGNFQIIEKEVNPWWFPPRTGQAIPSGPDNPLGYRWMGFAPLYGIHGTNAPWAIGLAVSNGCIRMLEENVEELFEVISYGTPVRITYDRVKVYKTGNGEISIGVYPDIYGWQELSVNDARNKLNSYGVGDFLSDNELNEIINGEGDRQIVFARFHTIRVKGKILVDHAVTYKNTLYLPARPVAIALGVTITWDEENGLIRVDKRSVPGQLMGNELLVTAENASILFGVQQEWDLEANCLDLKVLNILLNGQPVVGDVQMIDGILAVPMIPLADVIHQKMTRHADGEYWVQEKKVPVNLIHDIPYIQITKIYDAFGAYVYWNQQGGSIELTYPFRG
;
A
#
# COMPACT_ATOMS: atom_id res chain seq x y z
N MET A 1 -41.44 13.31 58.95
CA MET A 1 -41.85 14.08 57.72
C MET A 1 -40.58 14.44 57.00
N LEU A 2 -40.23 13.57 56.05
CA LEU A 2 -38.93 13.60 55.34
C LEU A 2 -39.18 14.15 53.91
N VAL A 3 -38.60 15.31 53.61
CA VAL A 3 -38.72 15.97 52.31
C VAL A 3 -37.59 15.45 51.39
N TYR A 4 -37.95 14.69 50.36
CA TYR A 4 -37.02 14.27 49.28
C TYR A 4 -36.83 15.42 48.31
N VAL A 5 -35.58 15.91 48.19
CA VAL A 5 -35.14 16.84 47.13
C VAL A 5 -34.60 16.01 45.98
N ILE A 6 -35.35 15.96 44.88
CA ILE A 6 -34.91 15.37 43.61
C ILE A 6 -34.06 16.42 42.87
N ARG A 7 -32.75 16.17 42.75
CA ARG A 7 -31.85 16.92 41.85
C ARG A 7 -31.96 16.32 40.47
N VAL A 8 -32.60 17.05 39.55
CA VAL A 8 -32.57 16.76 38.14
C VAL A 8 -31.22 17.24 37.56
N PHE A 9 -30.35 16.31 37.17
CA PHE A 9 -29.15 16.62 36.40
C PHE A 9 -29.56 16.75 34.94
N MET A 10 -29.59 17.99 34.42
CA MET A 10 -29.79 18.31 33.02
C MET A 10 -28.46 18.07 32.29
N LEU A 11 -28.34 16.94 31.57
CA LEU A 11 -27.20 16.63 30.71
C LEU A 11 -27.30 17.45 29.44
N LEU A 12 -26.59 18.58 29.37
CA LEU A 12 -26.40 19.34 28.14
C LEU A 12 -25.44 18.56 27.25
N LEU A 13 -25.99 17.80 26.29
CA LEU A 13 -25.26 17.28 25.14
C LEU A 13 -24.87 18.47 24.25
N LEU A 14 -23.62 18.92 24.38
CA LEU A 14 -22.98 19.81 23.40
C LEU A 14 -22.77 19.00 22.10
N LEU A 15 -23.72 19.12 21.19
CA LEU A 15 -23.53 18.79 19.78
C LEU A 15 -22.53 19.80 19.20
N SER A 16 -21.24 19.50 19.28
CA SER A 16 -20.25 20.17 18.46
C SER A 16 -20.51 19.75 17.00
N PRO A 17 -20.73 20.69 16.07
CA PRO A 17 -20.74 20.31 14.66
C PRO A 17 -19.35 19.75 14.33
N LEU A 18 -19.27 18.52 13.79
CA LEU A 18 -18.10 18.06 13.08
C LEU A 18 -17.90 18.99 11.89
N ALA A 19 -17.16 20.07 12.10
CA ALA A 19 -16.57 20.81 11.01
C ALA A 19 -15.56 19.85 10.36
N THR A 20 -15.93 19.32 9.20
CA THR A 20 -14.97 18.73 8.27
C THR A 20 -13.97 19.85 7.96
N VAL A 21 -12.82 19.79 8.60
CA VAL A 21 -11.69 20.65 8.27
C VAL A 21 -11.23 20.19 6.90
N PHE A 22 -11.72 20.84 5.84
CA PHE A 22 -11.07 20.81 4.55
C PHE A 22 -9.68 21.42 4.78
N ALA A 23 -8.64 20.60 4.75
CA ALA A 23 -7.29 21.12 4.72
C ALA A 23 -7.17 21.98 3.46
N ALA A 24 -7.10 23.30 3.64
CA ALA A 24 -6.88 24.23 2.54
C ALA A 24 -5.53 23.89 1.89
N LEU A 25 -5.46 23.93 0.56
CA LEU A 25 -4.20 23.75 -0.16
C LEU A 25 -3.22 24.86 0.27
N ASN A 26 -1.94 24.49 0.40
CA ASN A 26 -0.90 25.46 0.70
C ASN A 26 -0.70 26.41 -0.52
N PRO A 27 -0.89 27.72 -0.39
CA PRO A 27 -0.69 28.67 -1.49
C PRO A 27 0.77 28.77 -1.95
N ASP A 28 1.74 28.38 -1.12
CA ASP A 28 3.18 28.34 -1.44
C ASP A 28 3.63 26.99 -2.02
N MET A 29 2.77 26.32 -2.78
CA MET A 29 3.04 25.03 -3.38
C MET A 29 4.21 25.12 -4.36
N GLU A 30 5.27 24.37 -4.10
CA GLU A 30 6.44 24.30 -4.97
C GLU A 30 6.11 23.49 -6.24
N THR A 31 6.49 24.04 -7.42
CA THR A 31 6.35 23.39 -8.73
C THR A 31 4.98 22.73 -8.99
N PRO A 32 3.87 23.47 -8.93
CA PRO A 32 2.56 22.91 -9.22
C PRO A 32 2.48 22.47 -10.69
N MET A 33 1.79 21.35 -10.94
CA MET A 33 1.49 20.84 -12.27
C MET A 33 0.06 20.30 -12.31
N ILE A 34 -0.65 20.59 -13.38
CA ILE A 34 -2.00 20.08 -13.65
C ILE A 34 -1.89 18.95 -14.67
N VAL A 35 -2.50 17.80 -14.38
CA VAL A 35 -2.70 16.71 -15.33
C VAL A 35 -4.19 16.46 -15.48
N ILE A 36 -4.70 16.61 -16.70
CA ILE A 36 -6.11 16.34 -17.03
C ILE A 36 -6.17 15.05 -17.82
N ASN A 37 -6.95 14.10 -17.36
CA ASN A 37 -7.20 12.86 -18.10
C ASN A 37 -8.66 12.84 -18.59
N LEU A 38 -8.84 12.85 -19.90
CA LEU A 38 -10.16 12.99 -20.49
C LEU A 38 -11.07 11.76 -20.28
N PRO A 39 -10.60 10.50 -20.48
CA PRO A 39 -11.45 9.33 -20.25
C PRO A 39 -11.95 9.20 -18.80
N SER A 40 -11.11 9.51 -17.82
CA SER A 40 -11.52 9.48 -16.40
C SER A 40 -12.29 10.73 -15.95
N ARG A 41 -12.30 11.78 -16.75
CA ARG A 41 -12.90 13.09 -16.42
C ARG A 41 -12.40 13.61 -15.07
N THR A 42 -11.08 13.55 -14.90
CA THR A 42 -10.39 14.03 -13.70
C THR A 42 -9.32 15.06 -14.04
N LEU A 43 -9.16 16.03 -13.14
CA LEU A 43 -8.03 16.94 -13.07
C LEU A 43 -7.23 16.59 -11.80
N GLU A 44 -5.97 16.31 -11.98
CA GLU A 44 -5.03 15.94 -10.93
C GLU A 44 -4.05 17.10 -10.70
N LEU A 45 -3.96 17.56 -9.46
CA LEU A 45 -3.00 18.55 -9.03
C LEU A 45 -1.80 17.87 -8.40
N TYR A 46 -0.62 18.14 -8.91
CA TYR A 46 0.65 17.66 -8.41
C TYR A 46 1.50 18.77 -7.82
N SER A 47 2.34 18.46 -6.83
CA SER A 47 3.44 19.30 -6.35
C SER A 47 4.68 18.42 -6.18
N ASN A 48 5.82 18.81 -6.74
CA ASN A 48 7.06 18.01 -6.72
C ASN A 48 6.85 16.54 -7.15
N ASN A 49 6.05 16.29 -8.18
CA ASN A 49 5.62 14.98 -8.67
C ASN A 49 4.75 14.14 -7.71
N ASN A 50 4.36 14.68 -6.56
CA ASN A 50 3.42 14.02 -5.66
C ASN A 50 2.00 14.45 -6.00
N LEU A 51 1.08 13.48 -6.10
CA LEU A 51 -0.35 13.75 -6.27
C LEU A 51 -0.89 14.39 -5.00
N ILE A 52 -1.41 15.61 -5.11
CA ILE A 52 -1.98 16.39 -3.99
C ILE A 52 -3.47 16.20 -3.92
N LYS A 53 -4.16 16.37 -5.07
CA LYS A 53 -5.63 16.29 -5.11
C LYS A 53 -6.13 15.89 -6.48
N VAL A 54 -7.28 15.22 -6.51
CA VAL A 54 -8.01 14.83 -7.72
C VAL A 54 -9.38 15.51 -7.69
N TYR A 55 -9.71 16.20 -8.78
CA TYR A 55 -10.98 16.89 -8.94
C TYR A 55 -11.80 16.24 -10.06
N PRO A 56 -13.09 15.99 -9.87
CA PRO A 56 -13.98 15.64 -10.97
C PRO A 56 -14.21 16.84 -11.88
N ILE A 57 -14.24 16.61 -13.19
CA ILE A 57 -14.40 17.66 -14.20
C ILE A 57 -15.42 17.28 -15.26
N ALA A 58 -15.96 18.29 -15.98
CA ALA A 58 -16.60 18.06 -17.26
C ALA A 58 -15.66 18.45 -18.40
N ILE A 59 -15.74 17.73 -19.51
CA ILE A 59 -14.87 17.86 -20.68
C ILE A 59 -15.68 18.17 -21.94
N GLY A 60 -14.97 18.42 -23.04
CA GLY A 60 -15.58 18.59 -24.36
C GLY A 60 -16.41 17.39 -24.79
N LYS A 61 -17.53 17.65 -25.49
CA LYS A 61 -18.33 16.59 -26.10
C LYS A 61 -17.60 16.00 -27.33
N PRO A 62 -17.97 14.81 -27.83
CA PRO A 62 -17.29 14.19 -28.98
C PRO A 62 -17.20 15.08 -30.24
N SER A 63 -18.20 15.94 -30.47
CA SER A 63 -18.18 16.86 -31.63
C SER A 63 -17.29 18.08 -31.44
N THR A 64 -16.90 18.41 -30.21
CA THR A 64 -15.97 19.48 -29.84
C THR A 64 -15.08 19.02 -28.69
N PRO A 65 -14.15 18.08 -28.95
CA PRO A 65 -13.35 17.46 -27.89
C PRO A 65 -12.40 18.46 -27.23
N SER A 66 -12.05 18.22 -25.99
CA SER A 66 -10.96 18.93 -25.34
C SER A 66 -9.62 18.59 -26.00
N PRO A 67 -8.71 19.55 -26.18
CA PRO A 67 -7.44 19.30 -26.88
C PRO A 67 -6.50 18.43 -26.04
N LEU A 68 -5.70 17.59 -26.72
CA LEU A 68 -4.61 16.84 -26.10
C LEU A 68 -3.31 17.64 -26.22
N GLY A 69 -2.42 17.47 -25.28
CA GLY A 69 -1.06 18.02 -25.34
C GLY A 69 -0.55 18.63 -24.04
N ASN A 70 0.56 19.33 -24.18
CA ASN A 70 1.19 20.06 -23.09
C ASN A 70 0.97 21.55 -23.29
N PHE A 71 0.40 22.17 -22.28
CA PHE A 71 0.05 23.58 -22.24
C PHE A 71 0.61 24.20 -20.95
N GLN A 72 0.32 25.49 -20.77
CA GLN A 72 0.58 26.19 -19.52
C GLN A 72 -0.54 27.21 -19.25
N ILE A 73 -0.73 27.61 -18.03
CA ILE A 73 -1.67 28.66 -17.70
C ILE A 73 -1.14 30.00 -18.25
N ILE A 74 -1.90 30.62 -19.17
CA ILE A 74 -1.56 31.86 -19.85
C ILE A 74 -2.48 33.02 -19.47
N GLU A 75 -3.58 32.73 -18.78
CA GLU A 75 -4.57 33.74 -18.38
C GLU A 75 -5.21 33.31 -17.05
N LYS A 76 -5.47 34.28 -16.17
CA LYS A 76 -6.22 34.07 -14.92
C LYS A 76 -7.15 35.26 -14.72
N GLU A 77 -8.45 34.99 -14.52
CA GLU A 77 -9.47 36.02 -14.31
C GLU A 77 -10.43 35.65 -13.18
N VAL A 78 -10.67 36.59 -12.30
CA VAL A 78 -11.70 36.52 -11.25
C VAL A 78 -12.95 37.21 -11.75
N ASN A 79 -14.10 36.58 -11.61
CA ASN A 79 -15.38 37.10 -12.09
C ASN A 79 -15.41 37.37 -13.61
N PRO A 80 -15.07 36.38 -14.46
CA PRO A 80 -14.98 36.56 -15.89
C PRO A 80 -16.33 36.93 -16.51
N TRP A 81 -16.28 37.70 -17.58
CA TRP A 81 -17.44 37.90 -18.46
C TRP A 81 -17.47 36.81 -19.50
N TRP A 82 -18.63 36.24 -19.78
CA TRP A 82 -18.81 35.29 -20.86
C TRP A 82 -19.32 35.94 -22.13
N PHE A 83 -18.63 35.75 -23.23
CA PHE A 83 -19.00 36.23 -24.55
C PHE A 83 -19.44 35.03 -25.43
N PRO A 84 -20.78 34.80 -25.56
CA PRO A 84 -21.30 33.68 -26.35
C PRO A 84 -20.88 33.81 -27.82
N PRO A 85 -20.36 32.78 -28.46
CA PRO A 85 -19.80 32.86 -29.82
C PRO A 85 -20.80 33.24 -30.92
N ARG A 86 -22.11 33.21 -30.65
CA ARG A 86 -23.15 33.39 -31.66
C ARG A 86 -24.18 34.47 -31.35
N THR A 87 -24.33 34.93 -30.13
CA THR A 87 -25.41 35.83 -29.73
C THR A 87 -24.96 37.28 -29.54
N GLY A 88 -23.66 37.53 -29.45
CA GLY A 88 -23.11 38.88 -29.27
C GLY A 88 -23.42 39.58 -27.94
N GLN A 89 -24.29 39.03 -27.10
CA GLN A 89 -24.63 39.60 -25.81
C GLN A 89 -23.77 39.01 -24.71
N ALA A 90 -22.91 39.83 -24.11
CA ALA A 90 -22.05 39.41 -23.00
C ALA A 90 -22.86 39.15 -21.74
N ILE A 91 -22.52 38.10 -21.01
CA ILE A 91 -23.10 37.75 -19.72
C ILE A 91 -22.08 38.11 -18.64
N PRO A 92 -22.40 39.00 -17.69
CA PRO A 92 -21.48 39.36 -16.60
C PRO A 92 -21.31 38.21 -15.64
N SER A 93 -20.29 38.26 -14.78
CA SER A 93 -20.13 37.34 -13.68
C SER A 93 -21.38 37.27 -12.80
N GLY A 94 -21.74 36.08 -12.40
CA GLY A 94 -22.93 35.82 -11.60
C GLY A 94 -23.48 34.42 -11.79
N PRO A 95 -24.60 34.06 -11.14
CA PRO A 95 -25.16 32.73 -11.15
C PRO A 95 -25.59 32.22 -12.54
N ASP A 96 -25.86 33.13 -13.48
CA ASP A 96 -26.22 32.78 -14.85
C ASP A 96 -25.03 32.62 -15.79
N ASN A 97 -23.82 32.97 -15.33
CA ASN A 97 -22.61 32.87 -16.14
C ASN A 97 -22.09 31.41 -16.19
N PRO A 98 -22.02 30.79 -17.37
CA PRO A 98 -21.55 29.40 -17.49
C PRO A 98 -20.06 29.21 -17.20
N LEU A 99 -19.26 30.31 -17.07
CA LEU A 99 -17.84 30.21 -16.70
C LEU A 99 -17.63 30.18 -15.18
N GLY A 100 -18.67 30.43 -14.39
CA GLY A 100 -18.53 30.58 -12.94
C GLY A 100 -17.71 31.80 -12.53
N TYR A 101 -17.04 31.72 -11.40
CA TYR A 101 -16.33 32.90 -10.81
C TYR A 101 -14.82 32.86 -11.05
N ARG A 102 -14.26 31.84 -11.69
CA ARG A 102 -12.82 31.74 -12.00
C ARG A 102 -12.61 31.23 -13.42
N TRP A 103 -11.64 31.82 -14.10
CA TRP A 103 -11.15 31.38 -15.41
C TRP A 103 -9.63 31.24 -15.38
N MET A 104 -9.11 30.13 -15.89
CA MET A 104 -7.69 29.86 -16.09
C MET A 104 -7.49 29.39 -17.54
N GLY A 105 -7.12 30.29 -18.44
CA GLY A 105 -6.87 30.01 -19.85
C GLY A 105 -5.54 29.25 -20.01
N PHE A 106 -5.53 28.20 -20.83
CA PHE A 106 -4.32 27.44 -21.16
C PHE A 106 -4.00 27.38 -22.67
N ALA A 107 -4.96 27.75 -23.51
CA ALA A 107 -4.79 27.91 -24.95
C ALA A 107 -5.85 28.92 -25.48
N PRO A 108 -5.70 29.47 -26.70
CA PRO A 108 -6.72 30.32 -27.27
C PRO A 108 -8.11 29.66 -27.26
N LEU A 109 -9.08 30.28 -26.61
CA LEU A 109 -10.47 29.81 -26.43
C LEU A 109 -10.64 28.57 -25.53
N TYR A 110 -9.57 28.03 -24.90
CA TYR A 110 -9.64 26.91 -23.99
C TYR A 110 -9.16 27.29 -22.58
N GLY A 111 -9.94 26.93 -21.60
CA GLY A 111 -9.63 27.21 -20.20
C GLY A 111 -10.21 26.17 -19.26
N ILE A 112 -9.76 26.25 -18.02
CA ILE A 112 -10.32 25.59 -16.84
C ILE A 112 -11.14 26.65 -16.12
N HIS A 113 -12.42 26.36 -15.84
CA HIS A 113 -13.31 27.34 -15.25
C HIS A 113 -14.41 26.70 -14.40
N GLY A 114 -15.15 27.50 -13.64
CA GLY A 114 -16.30 27.07 -12.87
C GLY A 114 -17.50 26.69 -13.72
N THR A 115 -18.67 26.56 -13.13
CA THR A 115 -19.88 26.23 -13.87
C THR A 115 -21.15 26.63 -13.12
N ASN A 116 -22.15 27.18 -13.86
CA ASN A 116 -23.53 27.33 -13.37
C ASN A 116 -24.35 25.99 -13.49
N ALA A 117 -23.73 24.91 -13.96
CA ALA A 117 -24.37 23.62 -14.18
C ALA A 117 -23.57 22.50 -13.45
N PRO A 118 -23.59 22.45 -12.11
CA PRO A 118 -22.79 21.48 -11.33
C PRO A 118 -23.14 20.00 -11.64
N TRP A 119 -24.36 19.73 -12.09
CA TRP A 119 -24.79 18.40 -12.55
C TRP A 119 -24.06 17.91 -13.80
N ALA A 120 -23.38 18.79 -14.53
CA ALA A 120 -22.60 18.45 -15.73
C ALA A 120 -21.22 17.88 -15.40
N ILE A 121 -20.74 18.01 -14.16
CA ILE A 121 -19.45 17.46 -13.74
C ILE A 121 -19.48 15.94 -13.84
N GLY A 122 -18.42 15.37 -14.39
CA GLY A 122 -18.34 13.94 -14.75
C GLY A 122 -18.85 13.62 -16.16
N LEU A 123 -19.29 14.62 -16.94
CA LEU A 123 -19.84 14.40 -18.30
C LEU A 123 -18.95 15.03 -19.39
N ALA A 124 -19.15 14.57 -20.63
CA ALA A 124 -18.55 15.13 -21.84
C ALA A 124 -19.58 16.03 -22.56
N VAL A 125 -19.68 17.31 -22.16
CA VAL A 125 -20.79 18.20 -22.59
C VAL A 125 -20.36 19.61 -22.96
N SER A 126 -19.09 19.99 -22.72
CA SER A 126 -18.59 21.33 -23.05
C SER A 126 -18.26 21.49 -24.53
N ASN A 127 -17.88 22.68 -24.94
CA ASN A 127 -17.34 22.95 -26.28
C ASN A 127 -15.79 22.87 -26.32
N GLY A 128 -15.20 22.09 -25.40
CA GLY A 128 -13.77 21.82 -25.31
C GLY A 128 -13.10 22.35 -24.04
N CYS A 129 -13.67 23.34 -23.35
CA CYS A 129 -13.18 23.79 -22.06
C CYS A 129 -13.40 22.75 -20.95
N ILE A 130 -12.63 22.87 -19.89
CA ILE A 130 -12.68 22.03 -18.70
C ILE A 130 -13.51 22.73 -17.63
N ARG A 131 -14.62 22.09 -17.20
CA ARG A 131 -15.49 22.65 -16.15
C ARG A 131 -15.22 21.98 -14.82
N MET A 132 -15.22 22.76 -13.76
CA MET A 132 -15.07 22.33 -12.36
C MET A 132 -16.26 22.80 -11.54
N LEU A 133 -16.52 22.16 -10.39
CA LEU A 133 -17.38 22.75 -9.36
C LEU A 133 -16.77 24.08 -8.89
N GLU A 134 -17.62 25.05 -8.51
CA GLU A 134 -17.17 26.40 -8.11
C GLU A 134 -16.15 26.34 -6.97
N GLU A 135 -16.45 25.59 -5.91
CA GLU A 135 -15.54 25.38 -4.78
C GLU A 135 -14.17 24.85 -5.19
N ASN A 136 -14.15 23.92 -6.16
CA ASN A 136 -12.92 23.28 -6.63
C ASN A 136 -12.09 24.20 -7.51
N VAL A 137 -12.75 24.98 -8.40
CA VAL A 137 -12.01 25.89 -9.27
C VAL A 137 -11.48 27.09 -8.49
N GLU A 138 -12.20 27.56 -7.48
CA GLU A 138 -11.72 28.62 -6.59
C GLU A 138 -10.50 28.17 -5.80
N GLU A 139 -10.56 26.98 -5.19
CA GLU A 139 -9.42 26.38 -4.50
C GLU A 139 -8.19 26.20 -5.41
N LEU A 140 -8.39 25.63 -6.61
CA LEU A 140 -7.32 25.44 -7.59
C LEU A 140 -6.72 26.79 -8.04
N PHE A 141 -7.56 27.80 -8.27
CA PHE A 141 -7.14 29.12 -8.72
C PHE A 141 -6.15 29.78 -7.77
N GLU A 142 -6.32 29.62 -6.45
CA GLU A 142 -5.46 30.26 -5.44
C GLU A 142 -4.02 29.68 -5.44
N VAL A 143 -3.85 28.42 -5.83
CA VAL A 143 -2.53 27.75 -5.79
C VAL A 143 -1.83 27.69 -7.16
N ILE A 144 -2.52 28.02 -8.25
CA ILE A 144 -1.98 27.98 -9.61
C ILE A 144 -1.54 29.38 -10.04
N SER A 145 -0.38 29.46 -10.70
CA SER A 145 0.21 30.69 -11.22
C SER A 145 0.26 30.69 -12.75
N TYR A 146 0.50 31.86 -13.34
CA TYR A 146 0.87 31.94 -14.76
C TYR A 146 2.09 31.06 -15.01
N GLY A 147 2.09 30.34 -16.14
CA GLY A 147 3.15 29.41 -16.50
C GLY A 147 3.05 28.01 -15.87
N THR A 148 2.09 27.78 -14.95
CA THR A 148 1.87 26.43 -14.42
C THR A 148 1.61 25.44 -15.56
N PRO A 149 2.37 24.33 -15.66
CA PRO A 149 2.18 23.32 -16.69
C PRO A 149 0.80 22.66 -16.60
N VAL A 150 0.16 22.47 -17.77
CA VAL A 150 -1.10 21.74 -17.92
C VAL A 150 -0.89 20.66 -18.97
N ARG A 151 -0.94 19.40 -18.56
CA ARG A 151 -0.87 18.24 -19.46
C ARG A 151 -2.24 17.60 -19.59
N ILE A 152 -2.75 17.48 -20.82
CA ILE A 152 -4.02 16.86 -21.14
C ILE A 152 -3.79 15.55 -21.87
N THR A 153 -4.26 14.46 -21.28
CA THR A 153 -4.00 13.08 -21.73
C THR A 153 -5.31 12.34 -22.04
N TYR A 154 -5.15 11.21 -22.75
CA TYR A 154 -6.24 10.29 -23.05
C TYR A 154 -5.87 8.88 -22.62
N ASP A 155 -5.68 8.68 -21.31
CA ASP A 155 -5.32 7.41 -20.71
C ASP A 155 -6.58 6.68 -20.24
N ARG A 156 -6.96 5.59 -20.93
CA ARG A 156 -8.10 4.76 -20.54
C ARG A 156 -7.80 3.86 -19.34
N VAL A 157 -6.52 3.61 -19.03
CA VAL A 157 -6.10 2.85 -17.86
C VAL A 157 -5.38 3.77 -16.89
N LYS A 158 -5.91 3.94 -15.69
CA LYS A 158 -5.26 4.67 -14.61
C LYS A 158 -4.90 3.71 -13.48
N VAL A 159 -3.67 3.79 -13.03
CA VAL A 159 -3.19 3.07 -11.83
C VAL A 159 -2.81 4.12 -10.80
N TYR A 160 -3.35 3.99 -9.60
CA TYR A 160 -3.00 4.87 -8.48
C TYR A 160 -2.35 4.05 -7.37
N LYS A 161 -1.32 4.65 -6.78
CA LYS A 161 -0.73 4.23 -5.51
C LYS A 161 -1.01 5.33 -4.50
N THR A 162 -1.73 4.99 -3.46
CA THR A 162 -2.05 5.95 -2.38
C THR A 162 -0.93 6.02 -1.35
N GLY A 163 -0.93 7.05 -0.51
CA GLY A 163 0.06 7.20 0.56
C GLY A 163 0.05 6.07 1.60
N ASN A 164 -1.06 5.35 1.75
CA ASN A 164 -1.19 4.16 2.62
C ASN A 164 -0.81 2.85 1.89
N GLY A 165 -0.27 2.94 0.67
CA GLY A 165 0.23 1.80 -0.11
C GLY A 165 -0.79 1.06 -0.96
N GLU A 166 -2.07 1.46 -0.97
CA GLU A 166 -3.08 0.82 -1.83
C GLU A 166 -2.80 1.05 -3.30
N ILE A 167 -2.91 -0.02 -4.08
CA ILE A 167 -2.81 0.01 -5.54
C ILE A 167 -4.20 -0.28 -6.11
N SER A 168 -4.64 0.64 -6.95
CA SER A 168 -5.91 0.50 -7.67
C SER A 168 -5.72 0.64 -9.17
N ILE A 169 -6.57 -0.04 -9.91
CA ILE A 169 -6.70 0.10 -11.37
C ILE A 169 -8.10 0.60 -11.71
N GLY A 170 -8.20 1.55 -12.62
CA GLY A 170 -9.46 1.98 -13.22
C GLY A 170 -9.35 1.92 -14.73
N VAL A 171 -10.38 1.40 -15.36
CA VAL A 171 -10.53 1.41 -16.82
C VAL A 171 -11.72 2.29 -17.15
N TYR A 172 -11.51 3.22 -18.07
CA TYR A 172 -12.45 4.27 -18.42
C TYR A 172 -12.93 4.11 -19.86
N PRO A 173 -14.17 4.55 -20.17
CA PRO A 173 -14.75 4.42 -21.48
C PRO A 173 -13.96 5.21 -22.55
N ASP A 174 -14.01 4.76 -23.79
CA ASP A 174 -13.50 5.52 -24.94
C ASP A 174 -14.51 6.57 -25.36
N ILE A 175 -14.53 7.71 -24.65
CA ILE A 175 -15.55 8.75 -24.81
C ILE A 175 -15.54 9.35 -26.22
N TYR A 176 -14.36 9.39 -26.88
CA TYR A 176 -14.20 9.99 -28.19
C TYR A 176 -14.02 8.97 -29.33
N GLY A 177 -13.94 7.67 -29.01
CA GLY A 177 -13.64 6.64 -30.00
C GLY A 177 -12.21 6.69 -30.53
N TRP A 178 -11.25 7.11 -29.71
CA TRP A 178 -9.86 7.34 -30.12
C TRP A 178 -8.92 6.19 -29.80
N GLN A 179 -9.28 5.32 -28.88
CA GLN A 179 -8.35 4.32 -28.37
C GLN A 179 -9.07 3.01 -28.05
N GLU A 180 -8.78 1.96 -28.81
CA GLU A 180 -9.08 0.60 -28.36
C GLU A 180 -8.11 0.22 -27.24
N LEU A 181 -8.57 -0.61 -26.32
CA LEU A 181 -7.81 -1.04 -25.15
C LEU A 181 -7.67 -2.56 -25.16
N SER A 182 -6.45 -3.05 -25.13
CA SER A 182 -6.13 -4.46 -24.97
C SER A 182 -5.70 -4.81 -23.55
N VAL A 183 -5.72 -6.11 -23.22
CA VAL A 183 -5.15 -6.64 -21.97
C VAL A 183 -3.67 -6.25 -21.82
N ASN A 184 -2.92 -6.26 -22.94
CA ASN A 184 -1.51 -5.89 -22.91
C ASN A 184 -1.30 -4.42 -22.54
N ASP A 185 -2.17 -3.50 -22.97
CA ASP A 185 -2.07 -2.08 -22.59
C ASP A 185 -2.28 -1.91 -21.09
N ALA A 186 -3.28 -2.58 -20.52
CA ALA A 186 -3.55 -2.58 -19.07
C ALA A 186 -2.37 -3.20 -18.29
N ARG A 187 -1.87 -4.34 -18.76
CA ARG A 187 -0.71 -5.02 -18.16
C ARG A 187 0.55 -4.18 -18.19
N ASN A 188 0.87 -3.55 -19.34
CA ASN A 188 2.01 -2.64 -19.46
C ASN A 188 1.90 -1.46 -18.48
N LYS A 189 0.70 -0.93 -18.27
CA LYS A 189 0.48 0.13 -17.29
C LYS A 189 0.74 -0.36 -15.87
N LEU A 190 0.26 -1.55 -15.51
CA LEU A 190 0.51 -2.16 -14.19
C LEU A 190 1.98 -2.51 -13.99
N ASN A 191 2.69 -2.95 -15.05
CA ASN A 191 4.12 -3.24 -14.99
C ASN A 191 4.95 -2.01 -14.59
N SER A 192 4.54 -0.81 -15.00
CA SER A 192 5.22 0.43 -14.59
C SER A 192 5.13 0.72 -13.09
N TYR A 193 4.24 0.02 -12.38
CA TYR A 193 4.08 0.05 -10.92
C TYR A 193 4.58 -1.22 -10.23
N GLY A 194 5.18 -2.18 -10.97
CA GLY A 194 5.69 -3.44 -10.44
C GLY A 194 4.60 -4.45 -10.04
N VAL A 195 3.38 -4.31 -10.57
CA VAL A 195 2.21 -5.12 -10.18
C VAL A 195 1.50 -5.78 -11.36
N GLY A 196 2.15 -5.86 -12.53
CA GLY A 196 1.54 -6.39 -13.75
C GLY A 196 1.10 -7.83 -13.64
N ASP A 197 1.82 -8.65 -12.90
CA ASP A 197 1.56 -10.09 -12.79
C ASP A 197 0.59 -10.46 -11.65
N PHE A 198 0.12 -9.48 -10.87
CA PHE A 198 -0.87 -9.72 -9.82
C PHE A 198 -2.28 -9.98 -10.36
N LEU A 199 -2.61 -9.46 -11.55
CA LEU A 199 -3.90 -9.71 -12.20
C LEU A 199 -3.68 -10.64 -13.40
N SER A 200 -4.48 -11.71 -13.49
CA SER A 200 -4.51 -12.59 -14.65
C SER A 200 -5.12 -11.89 -15.86
N ASP A 201 -4.91 -12.44 -17.08
CA ASP A 201 -5.52 -11.92 -18.30
C ASP A 201 -7.06 -11.96 -18.24
N ASN A 202 -7.64 -12.96 -17.59
CA ASN A 202 -9.08 -13.04 -17.39
C ASN A 202 -9.60 -11.91 -16.50
N GLU A 203 -8.93 -11.64 -15.37
CA GLU A 203 -9.31 -10.53 -14.49
C GLU A 203 -9.14 -9.17 -15.19
N LEU A 204 -8.08 -9.00 -15.97
CA LEU A 204 -7.90 -7.78 -16.76
C LEU A 204 -8.98 -7.63 -17.84
N ASN A 205 -9.36 -8.72 -18.52
CA ASN A 205 -10.48 -8.71 -19.47
C ASN A 205 -11.80 -8.35 -18.79
N GLU A 206 -12.08 -8.89 -17.60
CA GLU A 206 -13.27 -8.53 -16.82
C GLU A 206 -13.27 -7.03 -16.45
N ILE A 207 -12.12 -6.49 -16.06
CA ILE A 207 -11.97 -5.06 -15.73
C ILE A 207 -12.15 -4.19 -16.98
N ILE A 208 -11.57 -4.59 -18.13
CA ILE A 208 -11.64 -3.84 -19.39
C ILE A 208 -13.07 -3.82 -19.95
N ASN A 209 -13.77 -4.94 -19.87
CA ASN A 209 -15.14 -5.11 -20.41
C ASN A 209 -16.21 -4.78 -19.38
N GLY A 210 -15.84 -4.52 -18.13
CA GLY A 210 -16.75 -4.14 -17.06
C GLY A 210 -17.37 -2.76 -17.31
N GLU A 211 -18.62 -2.59 -16.88
CA GLU A 211 -19.26 -1.28 -16.86
C GLU A 211 -18.78 -0.49 -15.64
N GLY A 212 -18.21 0.67 -15.85
CA GLY A 212 -18.03 1.65 -14.76
C GLY A 212 -16.72 2.44 -14.76
N ASP A 213 -16.83 3.67 -14.30
CA ASP A 213 -15.80 4.66 -14.11
C ASP A 213 -15.20 4.60 -12.69
N ARG A 214 -14.89 3.40 -12.18
CA ARG A 214 -14.44 3.23 -10.80
C ARG A 214 -13.04 2.65 -10.72
N GLN A 215 -12.32 3.05 -9.68
CA GLN A 215 -11.07 2.44 -9.29
C GLN A 215 -11.34 1.16 -8.48
N ILE A 216 -10.65 0.08 -8.83
CA ILE A 216 -10.70 -1.21 -8.15
C ILE A 216 -9.38 -1.38 -7.40
N VAL A 217 -9.43 -1.36 -6.08
CA VAL A 217 -8.26 -1.68 -5.24
C VAL A 217 -8.04 -3.19 -5.29
N PHE A 218 -6.84 -3.63 -5.69
CA PHE A 218 -6.52 -5.05 -5.80
C PHE A 218 -5.28 -5.48 -5.00
N ALA A 219 -4.40 -4.54 -4.64
CA ALA A 219 -3.20 -4.83 -3.86
C ALA A 219 -2.90 -3.68 -2.89
N ARG A 220 -2.09 -3.98 -1.86
CA ARG A 220 -1.56 -2.97 -0.94
C ARG A 220 -0.10 -3.26 -0.65
N PHE A 221 0.77 -2.27 -0.84
CA PHE A 221 2.17 -2.32 -0.46
C PHE A 221 2.37 -1.93 0.99
N HIS A 222 3.32 -2.62 1.63
CA HIS A 222 3.72 -2.37 3.00
C HIS A 222 5.24 -2.23 3.09
N THR A 223 5.69 -1.30 3.88
CA THR A 223 7.12 -1.16 4.18
C THR A 223 7.60 -2.41 4.94
N ILE A 224 8.83 -2.86 4.65
CA ILE A 224 9.48 -3.95 5.39
C ILE A 224 10.66 -3.38 6.14
N ARG A 225 10.78 -3.75 7.42
CA ARG A 225 11.96 -3.48 8.25
C ARG A 225 12.60 -4.80 8.65
N VAL A 226 13.90 -4.93 8.41
CA VAL A 226 14.68 -6.14 8.78
C VAL A 226 15.85 -5.70 9.64
N LYS A 227 15.99 -6.25 10.84
CA LYS A 227 17.05 -5.86 11.78
C LYS A 227 17.13 -4.32 11.97
N GLY A 228 15.98 -3.64 12.05
CA GLY A 228 15.89 -2.18 12.21
C GLY A 228 16.10 -1.35 10.95
N LYS A 229 16.43 -1.95 9.80
CA LYS A 229 16.65 -1.25 8.52
C LYS A 229 15.44 -1.42 7.60
N ILE A 230 14.95 -0.32 7.06
CA ILE A 230 13.88 -0.32 6.05
C ILE A 230 14.46 -0.80 4.72
N LEU A 231 13.75 -1.73 4.07
CA LEU A 231 14.06 -2.19 2.72
C LEU A 231 13.48 -1.23 1.69
N VAL A 232 14.10 -1.20 0.51
CA VAL A 232 13.57 -0.49 -0.68
C VAL A 232 12.35 -1.25 -1.22
N ASP A 233 12.43 -2.59 -1.19
CA ASP A 233 11.36 -3.48 -1.63
C ASP A 233 10.24 -3.54 -0.59
N HIS A 234 9.04 -3.88 -1.05
CA HIS A 234 7.83 -3.85 -0.23
C HIS A 234 7.22 -5.24 -0.10
N ALA A 235 6.61 -5.51 1.04
CA ALA A 235 5.64 -6.60 1.12
C ALA A 235 4.35 -6.16 0.41
N VAL A 236 3.58 -7.13 -0.08
CA VAL A 236 2.33 -6.85 -0.79
C VAL A 236 1.21 -7.74 -0.28
N THR A 237 0.10 -7.13 0.12
CA THR A 237 -1.16 -7.84 0.34
C THR A 237 -1.91 -7.92 -0.97
N TYR A 238 -2.20 -9.14 -1.42
CA TYR A 238 -2.99 -9.46 -2.59
C TYR A 238 -3.95 -10.61 -2.29
N LYS A 239 -5.22 -10.46 -2.63
CA LYS A 239 -6.29 -11.47 -2.32
C LYS A 239 -6.24 -11.94 -0.85
N ASN A 240 -6.12 -11.01 0.08
CA ASN A 240 -6.02 -11.25 1.53
C ASN A 240 -4.79 -12.06 1.98
N THR A 241 -3.82 -12.30 1.11
CA THR A 241 -2.56 -12.96 1.46
C THR A 241 -1.43 -11.95 1.43
N LEU A 242 -0.63 -11.93 2.47
CA LEU A 242 0.57 -11.09 2.56
C LEU A 242 1.76 -11.85 1.99
N TYR A 243 2.42 -11.25 1.02
CA TYR A 243 3.63 -11.78 0.38
C TYR A 243 4.82 -10.88 0.69
N LEU A 244 5.98 -11.51 0.85
CA LEU A 244 7.27 -10.83 1.03
C LEU A 244 8.19 -11.15 -0.15
N PRO A 245 9.01 -10.18 -0.61
CA PRO A 245 10.03 -10.40 -1.62
C PRO A 245 11.18 -11.24 -1.00
N ALA A 246 11.28 -12.50 -1.41
CA ALA A 246 12.19 -13.46 -0.78
C ALA A 246 13.67 -13.08 -0.92
N ARG A 247 14.10 -12.58 -2.11
CA ARG A 247 15.49 -12.21 -2.36
C ARG A 247 15.94 -11.00 -1.54
N PRO A 248 15.22 -9.85 -1.53
CA PRO A 248 15.57 -8.71 -0.69
C PRO A 248 15.61 -9.04 0.81
N VAL A 249 14.65 -9.83 1.30
CA VAL A 249 14.62 -10.26 2.70
C VAL A 249 15.84 -11.14 3.02
N ALA A 250 16.17 -12.11 2.16
CA ALA A 250 17.35 -12.97 2.32
C ALA A 250 18.65 -12.15 2.39
N ILE A 251 18.84 -11.20 1.47
CA ILE A 251 20.00 -10.29 1.44
C ILE A 251 20.11 -9.52 2.77
N ALA A 252 19.00 -8.95 3.24
CA ALA A 252 18.99 -8.16 4.48
C ALA A 252 19.28 -9.02 5.72
N LEU A 253 18.87 -10.28 5.70
CA LEU A 253 19.16 -11.25 6.76
C LEU A 253 20.59 -11.80 6.68
N GLY A 254 21.26 -11.73 5.51
CA GLY A 254 22.57 -12.30 5.25
C GLY A 254 22.53 -13.80 4.99
N VAL A 255 21.41 -14.31 4.43
CA VAL A 255 21.24 -15.73 4.09
C VAL A 255 21.14 -15.93 2.59
N THR A 256 21.57 -17.10 2.10
CA THR A 256 21.46 -17.46 0.68
C THR A 256 20.21 -18.27 0.45
N ILE A 257 19.43 -17.91 -0.58
CA ILE A 257 18.27 -18.68 -1.03
C ILE A 257 18.57 -19.36 -2.36
N THR A 258 17.92 -20.49 -2.58
CA THR A 258 17.84 -21.17 -3.89
C THR A 258 16.38 -21.29 -4.30
N TRP A 259 16.11 -21.10 -5.59
CA TRP A 259 14.79 -21.28 -6.18
C TRP A 259 14.77 -22.57 -7.02
N ASP A 260 13.87 -23.46 -6.68
CA ASP A 260 13.57 -24.69 -7.40
C ASP A 260 12.29 -24.46 -8.20
N GLU A 261 12.47 -24.03 -9.45
CA GLU A 261 11.37 -23.65 -10.34
C GLU A 261 10.44 -24.83 -10.68
N GLU A 262 11.00 -26.04 -10.83
CA GLU A 262 10.21 -27.22 -11.15
C GLU A 262 9.23 -27.60 -10.04
N ASN A 263 9.65 -27.45 -8.78
CA ASN A 263 8.84 -27.79 -7.61
C ASN A 263 8.16 -26.57 -6.96
N GLY A 264 8.45 -25.35 -7.42
CA GLY A 264 7.93 -24.11 -6.84
C GLY A 264 8.38 -23.88 -5.39
N LEU A 265 9.63 -24.24 -5.06
CA LEU A 265 10.15 -24.21 -3.69
C LEU A 265 11.31 -23.23 -3.55
N ILE A 266 11.24 -22.40 -2.49
CA ILE A 266 12.37 -21.59 -2.03
C ILE A 266 13.06 -22.34 -0.89
N ARG A 267 14.39 -22.40 -0.93
CA ARG A 267 15.20 -23.11 0.08
C ARG A 267 16.20 -22.18 0.75
N VAL A 268 16.36 -22.36 2.05
CA VAL A 268 17.41 -21.79 2.88
C VAL A 268 17.94 -22.92 3.76
N ASP A 269 19.21 -23.30 3.61
CA ASP A 269 19.81 -24.46 4.29
C ASP A 269 18.96 -25.72 4.12
N LYS A 270 18.45 -26.27 5.23
CA LYS A 270 17.58 -27.46 5.23
C LYS A 270 16.08 -27.15 5.13
N ARG A 271 15.71 -25.88 5.17
CA ARG A 271 14.31 -25.44 5.13
C ARG A 271 13.88 -25.20 3.69
N SER A 272 12.67 -25.60 3.36
CA SER A 272 12.06 -25.31 2.07
C SER A 272 10.58 -24.99 2.25
N VAL A 273 10.09 -24.01 1.51
CA VAL A 273 8.71 -23.59 1.54
C VAL A 273 8.22 -23.27 0.12
N PRO A 274 6.92 -23.36 -0.13
CA PRO A 274 6.36 -22.87 -1.38
C PRO A 274 6.67 -21.40 -1.61
N GLY A 275 7.08 -21.09 -2.85
CA GLY A 275 7.28 -19.74 -3.35
C GLY A 275 6.51 -19.52 -4.64
N GLN A 276 6.45 -18.27 -5.08
CA GLN A 276 5.79 -17.90 -6.31
C GLN A 276 6.62 -16.85 -7.03
N LEU A 277 6.91 -17.09 -8.31
CA LEU A 277 7.53 -16.07 -9.16
C LEU A 277 6.41 -15.21 -9.76
N MET A 278 6.46 -13.89 -9.51
CA MET A 278 5.58 -12.91 -10.12
C MET A 278 6.45 -11.90 -10.87
N GLY A 279 6.44 -11.98 -12.19
CA GLY A 279 7.42 -11.26 -13.02
C GLY A 279 8.85 -11.67 -12.66
N ASN A 280 9.65 -10.72 -12.23
CA ASN A 280 11.02 -10.96 -11.77
C ASN A 280 11.14 -11.13 -10.24
N GLU A 281 10.02 -10.95 -9.51
CA GLU A 281 10.02 -11.03 -8.06
C GLU A 281 9.66 -12.42 -7.57
N LEU A 282 10.54 -12.98 -6.76
CA LEU A 282 10.28 -14.23 -6.05
C LEU A 282 9.60 -13.92 -4.72
N LEU A 283 8.33 -14.27 -4.63
CA LEU A 283 7.48 -14.01 -3.48
C LEU A 283 7.31 -15.24 -2.60
N VAL A 284 7.23 -15.02 -1.31
CA VAL A 284 6.89 -16.01 -0.29
C VAL A 284 5.78 -15.45 0.58
N THR A 285 4.81 -16.28 1.00
CA THR A 285 3.80 -15.82 1.95
C THR A 285 4.42 -15.43 3.29
N ALA A 286 3.80 -14.52 4.02
CA ALA A 286 4.30 -14.09 5.32
C ALA A 286 4.51 -15.27 6.29
N GLU A 287 3.56 -16.21 6.31
CA GLU A 287 3.67 -17.43 7.12
C GLU A 287 4.91 -18.26 6.74
N ASN A 288 5.08 -18.54 5.44
CA ASN A 288 6.23 -19.29 4.93
C ASN A 288 7.55 -18.54 5.12
N ALA A 289 7.55 -17.19 5.10
CA ALA A 289 8.74 -16.40 5.37
C ALA A 289 9.23 -16.58 6.82
N SER A 290 8.32 -16.67 7.78
CA SER A 290 8.68 -16.99 9.17
C SER A 290 9.36 -18.35 9.28
N ILE A 291 8.85 -19.36 8.59
CA ILE A 291 9.43 -20.73 8.56
C ILE A 291 10.79 -20.70 7.85
N LEU A 292 10.83 -20.09 6.65
CA LEU A 292 12.02 -20.10 5.79
C LEU A 292 13.20 -19.38 6.43
N PHE A 293 12.96 -18.21 6.98
CA PHE A 293 13.99 -17.30 7.49
C PHE A 293 14.17 -17.36 9.02
N GLY A 294 13.27 -18.02 9.75
CA GLY A 294 13.32 -18.04 11.22
C GLY A 294 13.08 -16.65 11.83
N VAL A 295 12.16 -15.88 11.26
CA VAL A 295 11.86 -14.53 11.71
C VAL A 295 10.48 -14.43 12.36
N GLN A 296 10.37 -13.60 13.39
CA GLN A 296 9.08 -13.15 13.90
C GLN A 296 8.62 -11.91 13.15
N GLN A 297 7.31 -11.79 12.98
CA GLN A 297 6.67 -10.69 12.29
C GLN A 297 5.90 -9.83 13.29
N GLU A 298 6.14 -8.54 13.28
CA GLU A 298 5.43 -7.56 14.09
C GLU A 298 4.98 -6.41 13.22
N TRP A 299 3.71 -5.98 13.39
CA TRP A 299 3.15 -4.87 12.65
C TRP A 299 3.30 -3.56 13.42
N ASP A 300 3.91 -2.58 12.79
CA ASP A 300 3.80 -1.18 13.13
C ASP A 300 2.67 -0.59 12.28
N LEU A 301 1.48 -0.52 12.84
CA LEU A 301 0.27 -0.11 12.12
C LEU A 301 0.29 1.37 11.75
N GLU A 302 0.94 2.22 12.56
CA GLU A 302 1.04 3.66 12.30
C GLU A 302 1.97 3.93 11.10
N ALA A 303 3.08 3.21 11.03
CA ALA A 303 4.04 3.31 9.94
C ALA A 303 3.67 2.46 8.71
N ASN A 304 2.60 1.65 8.74
CA ASN A 304 2.28 0.63 7.72
C ASN A 304 3.52 -0.22 7.38
N CYS A 305 4.20 -0.69 8.42
CA CYS A 305 5.49 -1.37 8.32
C CYS A 305 5.43 -2.76 8.97
N LEU A 306 5.91 -3.77 8.23
CA LEU A 306 6.13 -5.11 8.74
C LEU A 306 7.58 -5.24 9.23
N ASP A 307 7.74 -5.43 10.52
CA ASP A 307 9.05 -5.62 11.15
C ASP A 307 9.39 -7.12 11.22
N LEU A 308 10.50 -7.50 10.59
CA LEU A 308 11.02 -8.86 10.62
C LEU A 308 12.14 -8.95 11.66
N LYS A 309 11.83 -9.52 12.80
CA LYS A 309 12.75 -9.68 13.94
C LYS A 309 13.41 -11.06 13.91
N VAL A 310 14.72 -11.09 13.91
CA VAL A 310 15.50 -12.32 14.13
C VAL A 310 15.57 -12.53 15.63
N LEU A 311 15.15 -13.71 16.08
CA LEU A 311 15.28 -14.07 17.47
C LEU A 311 16.62 -14.77 17.70
N ASN A 312 17.35 -14.31 18.69
CA ASN A 312 18.61 -14.90 19.09
C ASN A 312 18.40 -15.87 20.24
N ILE A 313 19.19 -16.96 20.25
CA ILE A 313 19.26 -17.87 21.37
C ILE A 313 20.62 -17.63 22.04
N LEU A 314 20.61 -17.30 23.32
CA LEU A 314 21.82 -17.08 24.11
C LEU A 314 21.89 -18.13 25.22
N LEU A 315 23.04 -18.76 25.39
CA LEU A 315 23.31 -19.63 26.54
C LEU A 315 24.43 -19.01 27.39
N ASN A 316 24.13 -18.66 28.63
CA ASN A 316 25.06 -17.95 29.52
C ASN A 316 25.70 -16.72 28.83
N GLY A 317 24.90 -15.98 28.03
CA GLY A 317 25.33 -14.82 27.27
C GLY A 317 26.05 -15.10 25.95
N GLN A 318 26.30 -16.38 25.62
CA GLN A 318 26.94 -16.76 24.34
C GLN A 318 25.88 -17.19 23.31
N PRO A 319 26.01 -16.79 22.04
CA PRO A 319 25.05 -17.17 21.01
C PRO A 319 25.05 -18.67 20.73
N VAL A 320 23.85 -19.24 20.65
CA VAL A 320 23.61 -20.61 20.19
C VAL A 320 23.15 -20.58 18.75
N VAL A 321 23.77 -21.38 17.89
CA VAL A 321 23.42 -21.46 16.48
C VAL A 321 22.06 -22.16 16.35
N GLY A 322 21.14 -21.49 15.65
CA GLY A 322 19.82 -22.04 15.37
C GLY A 322 18.79 -20.94 15.27
N ASP A 323 17.67 -21.27 14.68
CA ASP A 323 16.53 -20.37 14.54
C ASP A 323 15.45 -20.68 15.57
N VAL A 324 14.69 -19.67 15.93
CA VAL A 324 13.54 -19.82 16.84
C VAL A 324 12.28 -19.96 16.00
N GLN A 325 11.45 -20.95 16.34
CA GLN A 325 10.17 -21.18 15.68
C GLN A 325 9.01 -20.95 16.66
N MET A 326 7.80 -20.72 16.12
CA MET A 326 6.58 -20.66 16.91
C MET A 326 5.82 -21.98 16.71
N ILE A 327 5.53 -22.69 17.80
CA ILE A 327 4.77 -23.95 17.78
C ILE A 327 3.61 -23.81 18.76
N ASP A 328 2.39 -23.89 18.27
CA ASP A 328 1.16 -23.72 19.08
C ASP A 328 1.18 -22.41 19.92
N GLY A 329 1.69 -21.33 19.35
CA GLY A 329 1.78 -20.03 20.05
C GLY A 329 2.92 -19.92 21.06
N ILE A 330 3.81 -20.92 21.17
CA ILE A 330 4.94 -20.94 22.10
C ILE A 330 6.25 -20.97 21.31
N LEU A 331 7.21 -20.13 21.69
CA LEU A 331 8.55 -20.14 21.12
C LEU A 331 9.22 -21.49 21.34
N ALA A 332 9.89 -21.99 20.31
CA ALA A 332 10.63 -23.25 20.33
C ALA A 332 12.04 -23.07 19.74
N VAL A 333 13.00 -23.77 20.27
CA VAL A 333 14.40 -23.73 19.85
C VAL A 333 14.86 -25.09 19.32
N PRO A 334 15.83 -25.15 18.39
CA PRO A 334 16.36 -26.42 17.89
C PRO A 334 17.15 -27.14 18.98
N MET A 335 16.83 -28.42 19.18
CA MET A 335 17.37 -29.18 20.30
C MET A 335 18.83 -29.62 20.09
N ILE A 336 19.22 -29.93 18.85
CA ILE A 336 20.58 -30.46 18.59
C ILE A 336 21.63 -29.38 18.93
N PRO A 337 21.59 -28.17 18.42
CA PRO A 337 22.55 -27.12 18.79
C PRO A 337 22.55 -26.83 20.30
N LEU A 338 21.38 -26.85 20.93
CA LEU A 338 21.28 -26.64 22.37
C LEU A 338 21.96 -27.77 23.16
N ALA A 339 21.71 -29.02 22.80
CA ALA A 339 22.35 -30.21 23.43
C ALA A 339 23.87 -30.15 23.29
N ASP A 340 24.37 -29.78 22.10
CA ASP A 340 25.81 -29.68 21.82
C ASP A 340 26.49 -28.63 22.71
N VAL A 341 25.91 -27.44 22.85
CA VAL A 341 26.51 -26.33 23.62
C VAL A 341 26.51 -26.61 25.13
N ILE A 342 25.50 -27.33 25.64
CA ILE A 342 25.44 -27.74 27.05
C ILE A 342 26.11 -29.11 27.32
N HIS A 343 26.76 -29.69 26.31
CA HIS A 343 27.45 -30.95 26.38
C HIS A 343 26.60 -32.16 26.88
N GLN A 344 25.32 -32.16 26.46
CA GLN A 344 24.40 -33.28 26.77
C GLN A 344 24.17 -34.14 25.54
N LYS A 345 24.26 -35.45 25.72
CA LYS A 345 24.04 -36.41 24.64
C LYS A 345 22.55 -36.50 24.32
N MET A 346 22.20 -36.26 23.06
CA MET A 346 20.87 -36.47 22.52
C MET A 346 20.85 -37.70 21.62
N THR A 347 19.85 -38.55 21.75
CA THR A 347 19.69 -39.78 20.94
C THR A 347 18.27 -39.88 20.41
N ARG A 348 18.15 -40.37 19.17
CA ARG A 348 16.86 -40.80 18.61
C ARG A 348 16.78 -42.29 18.61
N HIS A 349 15.74 -42.84 19.21
CA HIS A 349 15.50 -44.28 19.29
C HIS A 349 14.78 -44.81 18.01
N ALA A 350 14.75 -46.11 17.84
CA ALA A 350 14.17 -46.77 16.67
C ALA A 350 12.64 -46.55 16.53
N ASP A 351 11.97 -46.25 17.63
CA ASP A 351 10.56 -45.88 17.70
C ASP A 351 10.28 -44.41 17.30
N GLY A 352 11.36 -43.66 16.99
CA GLY A 352 11.29 -42.25 16.63
C GLY A 352 11.32 -41.29 17.82
N GLU A 353 11.40 -41.80 19.04
CA GLU A 353 11.47 -41.00 20.26
C GLU A 353 12.85 -40.36 20.48
N TYR A 354 12.87 -39.18 21.08
CA TYR A 354 14.10 -38.47 21.41
C TYR A 354 14.38 -38.50 22.90
N TRP A 355 15.61 -38.72 23.24
CA TRP A 355 16.11 -38.79 24.59
C TRP A 355 17.30 -37.86 24.78
N VAL A 356 17.29 -37.10 25.89
CA VAL A 356 18.43 -36.31 26.33
C VAL A 356 19.00 -37.01 27.56
N GLN A 357 20.25 -37.48 27.44
CA GLN A 357 20.86 -38.41 28.40
C GLN A 357 19.98 -39.69 28.56
N GLU A 358 19.38 -39.90 29.72
CA GLU A 358 18.53 -41.06 30.02
C GLU A 358 17.04 -40.68 30.11
N LYS A 359 16.67 -39.46 29.75
CA LYS A 359 15.30 -38.94 29.86
C LYS A 359 14.66 -38.78 28.50
N LYS A 360 13.46 -39.32 28.33
CA LYS A 360 12.61 -39.06 27.18
C LYS A 360 12.13 -37.62 27.21
N VAL A 361 12.21 -36.95 26.08
CA VAL A 361 11.85 -35.51 25.97
C VAL A 361 10.82 -35.28 24.87
N PRO A 362 9.90 -34.33 25.06
CA PRO A 362 8.92 -33.96 24.04
C PRO A 362 9.63 -33.22 22.89
N VAL A 363 9.31 -33.60 21.67
CA VAL A 363 9.92 -33.03 20.45
C VAL A 363 8.86 -32.70 19.43
N ASN A 364 9.00 -31.55 18.82
CA ASN A 364 8.24 -31.14 17.63
C ASN A 364 9.20 -31.19 16.44
N LEU A 365 8.88 -31.97 15.42
CA LEU A 365 9.67 -32.01 14.19
C LEU A 365 9.19 -30.94 13.21
N ILE A 366 10.10 -30.07 12.79
CA ILE A 366 9.88 -29.13 11.70
C ILE A 366 10.95 -29.42 10.65
N HIS A 367 10.55 -29.88 9.48
CA HIS A 367 11.47 -30.29 8.39
C HIS A 367 12.58 -31.23 8.89
N ASP A 368 12.22 -32.26 9.65
CA ASP A 368 13.11 -33.22 10.28
C ASP A 368 14.10 -32.65 11.31
N ILE A 369 14.00 -31.38 11.66
CA ILE A 369 14.77 -30.78 12.74
C ILE A 369 13.96 -30.86 14.03
N PRO A 370 14.53 -31.41 15.12
CA PRO A 370 13.85 -31.53 16.40
C PRO A 370 13.89 -30.15 17.14
N TYR A 371 12.71 -29.66 17.48
CA TYR A 371 12.51 -28.46 18.29
C TYR A 371 11.88 -28.77 19.63
N ILE A 372 12.20 -27.96 20.62
CA ILE A 372 11.58 -28.01 21.95
C ILE A 372 11.00 -26.65 22.29
N GLN A 373 9.75 -26.62 22.74
CA GLN A 373 9.14 -25.40 23.26
C GLN A 373 9.90 -24.87 24.49
N ILE A 374 10.08 -23.55 24.58
CA ILE A 374 10.87 -22.94 25.67
C ILE A 374 10.35 -23.30 27.06
N THR A 375 9.06 -23.56 27.21
CA THR A 375 8.43 -24.01 28.46
C THR A 375 8.86 -25.39 28.92
N LYS A 376 9.49 -26.21 28.04
CA LYS A 376 9.94 -27.58 28.32
C LYS A 376 11.46 -27.71 28.43
N ILE A 377 12.22 -26.63 28.20
CA ILE A 377 13.68 -26.64 28.18
C ILE A 377 14.25 -27.05 29.56
N TYR A 378 13.68 -26.46 30.65
CA TYR A 378 14.15 -26.80 31.99
C TYR A 378 14.00 -28.27 32.30
N ASP A 379 12.84 -28.84 31.99
CA ASP A 379 12.58 -30.26 32.22
C ASP A 379 13.46 -31.17 31.38
N ALA A 380 13.79 -30.78 30.15
CA ALA A 380 14.58 -31.60 29.24
C ALA A 380 16.09 -31.46 29.46
N PHE A 381 16.57 -30.26 29.66
CA PHE A 381 18.00 -29.94 29.66
C PHE A 381 18.53 -29.37 30.98
N GLY A 382 17.64 -29.01 31.92
CA GLY A 382 18.03 -28.36 33.18
C GLY A 382 18.47 -26.91 33.03
N ALA A 383 18.21 -26.29 31.86
CA ALA A 383 18.51 -24.90 31.61
C ALA A 383 17.32 -24.00 31.96
N TYR A 384 17.58 -22.95 32.72
CA TYR A 384 16.56 -21.91 32.99
C TYR A 384 16.38 -21.03 31.77
N VAL A 385 15.14 -20.60 31.51
CA VAL A 385 14.78 -19.83 30.32
C VAL A 385 14.25 -18.47 30.74
N TYR A 386 14.75 -17.43 30.11
CA TYR A 386 14.22 -16.06 30.17
C TYR A 386 13.93 -15.57 28.76
N TRP A 387 12.72 -15.06 28.54
CA TRP A 387 12.36 -14.42 27.28
C TRP A 387 12.55 -12.91 27.40
N ASN A 388 13.56 -12.39 26.69
CA ASN A 388 13.82 -10.96 26.60
C ASN A 388 13.10 -10.39 25.37
N GLN A 389 11.88 -9.92 25.56
CA GLN A 389 11.05 -9.39 24.49
C GLN A 389 11.66 -8.14 23.86
N GLN A 390 12.29 -7.25 24.63
CA GLN A 390 12.92 -6.03 24.12
C GLN A 390 14.16 -6.32 23.28
N GLY A 391 14.99 -7.27 23.72
CA GLY A 391 16.19 -7.68 23.02
C GLY A 391 15.95 -8.69 21.89
N GLY A 392 14.74 -9.25 21.77
CA GLY A 392 14.45 -10.31 20.80
C GLY A 392 15.31 -11.56 21.03
N SER A 393 15.52 -11.95 22.29
CA SER A 393 16.40 -13.09 22.63
C SER A 393 15.75 -14.04 23.62
N ILE A 394 15.98 -15.34 23.38
CA ILE A 394 15.75 -16.41 24.35
C ILE A 394 17.06 -16.60 25.11
N GLU A 395 17.08 -16.20 26.36
CA GLU A 395 18.24 -16.28 27.22
C GLU A 395 18.15 -17.52 28.09
N LEU A 396 19.13 -18.41 27.92
CA LEU A 396 19.23 -19.65 28.66
C LEU A 396 20.37 -19.57 29.67
N THR A 397 20.10 -19.97 30.89
CA THR A 397 21.11 -20.09 31.93
C THR A 397 21.27 -21.57 32.30
N TYR A 398 22.46 -22.11 32.06
CA TYR A 398 22.80 -23.48 32.42
C TYR A 398 23.96 -23.48 33.42
N PRO A 399 23.79 -24.11 34.61
CA PRO A 399 24.84 -24.18 35.60
C PRO A 399 25.86 -25.21 35.19
N PHE A 400 26.93 -24.81 34.51
CA PHE A 400 28.07 -25.71 34.34
C PHE A 400 28.66 -25.98 35.72
N ARG A 401 28.72 -27.26 36.12
CA ARG A 401 29.51 -27.66 37.30
C ARG A 401 30.98 -27.53 36.90
N GLY A 402 31.71 -26.62 37.52
CA GLY A 402 33.14 -26.47 37.37
C GLY A 402 33.94 -27.69 37.78
#